data_d51248d402559de5c4dd6cb79cbb98dc
#
_entry.id   d51248d402559de5c4dd6cb79cbb98dc
#
_cell.length_a   1.000
_cell.length_b   1.000
_cell.length_c   1.000
_cell.angle_alpha   90.00
_cell.angle_beta   90.00
_cell.angle_gamma   90.00
#
_symmetry.space_group_name_H-M   'P 1'
#
loop_
_entity.id
_entity.type
_entity.pdbx_description
1 polymer ?
#
loop_
_entity_poly.entity_id
_entity_poly.type
_entity_poly.pdbx_seq_one_letter_code
_entity_poly.pdbx_strand_id
1 'polypeptide(L)'
;FNIFGSLLSGYLSAKMSKKIILSGIYFLRGVSIVLFIFTPASNISAFLFGASFGFLWLSTVPATSGIVAHLFGTKYLGLLYGIVFLSHQIGSFFGAYLGGLFHDLYGSYDYAWYLAIALSIFAAIIHLPIKEEPVLRLKTE
;
A
#
# COMPACT_ATOMS: atom_id res chain seq x y z
N PHE A 1 13.68 8.52 -1.53
CA PHE A 1 12.66 8.49 -0.45
C PHE A 1 12.17 7.06 -0.17
N ASN A 2 11.97 6.24 -1.18
CA ASN A 2 11.45 4.88 -1.08
C ASN A 2 12.27 3.95 -0.15
N ILE A 3 13.61 4.04 -0.23
CA ILE A 3 14.53 3.28 0.63
C ILE A 3 14.29 3.63 2.10
N PHE A 4 14.21 4.93 2.42
CA PHE A 4 13.95 5.38 3.80
C PHE A 4 12.59 4.92 4.32
N GLY A 5 11.55 4.99 3.49
CA GLY A 5 10.23 4.50 3.85
C GLY A 5 10.20 3.01 4.14
N SER A 6 10.86 2.20 3.30
CA SER A 6 10.95 0.75 3.49
C SER A 6 11.74 0.37 4.74
N LEU A 7 12.86 1.04 5.01
CA LEU A 7 13.66 0.81 6.22
C LEU A 7 12.85 1.17 7.48
N LEU A 8 12.18 2.34 7.47
CA LEU A 8 11.36 2.76 8.60
C LEU A 8 10.20 1.79 8.83
N SER A 9 9.49 1.41 7.78
CA SER A 9 8.39 0.44 7.86
C SER A 9 8.86 -0.91 8.39
N GLY A 10 10.01 -1.41 7.92
CA GLY A 10 10.63 -2.64 8.44
C GLY A 10 10.94 -2.55 9.93
N TYR A 11 11.57 -1.45 10.36
CA TYR A 11 11.85 -1.21 11.78
C TYR A 11 10.59 -1.12 12.64
N LEU A 12 9.57 -0.38 12.18
CA LEU A 12 8.30 -0.25 12.89
C LEU A 12 7.54 -1.58 12.96
N SER A 13 7.57 -2.37 11.88
CA SER A 13 6.93 -3.69 11.82
C SER A 13 7.49 -4.70 12.80
N ALA A 14 8.73 -4.49 13.28
CA ALA A 14 9.32 -5.31 14.34
C ALA A 14 8.80 -4.93 15.75
N LYS A 15 8.30 -3.69 15.92
CA LYS A 15 7.94 -3.13 17.23
C LYS A 15 6.44 -2.89 17.42
N MET A 16 5.71 -2.72 16.33
CA MET A 16 4.30 -2.32 16.35
C MET A 16 3.44 -3.32 15.56
N SER A 17 2.13 -3.22 15.75
CA SER A 17 1.13 -3.97 14.98
C SER A 17 1.27 -3.64 13.48
N LYS A 18 1.48 -4.67 12.67
CA LYS A 18 1.71 -4.57 11.22
C LYS A 18 0.46 -4.09 10.48
N LYS A 19 -0.74 -4.48 10.96
CA LYS A 19 -2.01 -4.01 10.41
C LYS A 19 -2.19 -2.50 10.57
N ILE A 20 -1.78 -1.95 11.71
CA ILE A 20 -1.85 -0.50 11.96
C ILE A 20 -0.88 0.24 11.04
N ILE A 21 0.32 -0.30 10.84
CA ILE A 21 1.30 0.27 9.92
C ILE A 21 0.75 0.27 8.49
N LEU A 22 0.19 -0.86 8.03
CA LEU A 22 -0.41 -0.97 6.69
C LEU A 22 -1.59 -0.01 6.52
N SER A 23 -2.50 0.02 7.48
CA SER A 23 -3.63 0.95 7.48
C SER A 23 -3.15 2.40 7.43
N GLY A 24 -2.16 2.77 8.23
CA GLY A 24 -1.57 4.10 8.25
C GLY A 24 -0.91 4.48 6.92
N ILE A 25 -0.14 3.57 6.31
CA ILE A 25 0.49 3.81 5.00
C ILE A 25 -0.57 4.06 3.92
N TYR A 26 -1.62 3.24 3.84
CA TYR A 26 -2.68 3.43 2.85
C TYR A 26 -3.48 4.70 3.09
N PHE A 27 -3.78 5.03 4.35
CA PHE A 27 -4.42 6.29 4.70
C PHE A 27 -3.58 7.50 4.27
N LEU A 28 -2.29 7.50 4.61
CA LEU A 28 -1.37 8.59 4.23
C LEU A 28 -1.19 8.71 2.72
N ARG A 29 -1.26 7.62 1.96
CA ARG A 29 -1.30 7.67 0.49
C ARG A 29 -2.52 8.42 -0.01
N GLY A 30 -3.71 8.09 0.51
CA GLY A 30 -4.94 8.81 0.18
C GLY A 30 -4.84 10.30 0.48
N VAL A 31 -4.33 10.64 1.67
CA VAL A 31 -4.10 12.05 2.06
C VAL A 31 -3.11 12.74 1.11
N SER A 32 -2.01 12.08 0.74
CA SER A 32 -1.02 12.64 -0.19
C SER A 32 -1.64 12.95 -1.57
N ILE A 33 -2.51 12.07 -2.08
CA ILE A 33 -3.21 12.29 -3.34
C ILE A 33 -4.19 13.47 -3.21
N VAL A 34 -4.98 13.51 -2.15
CA VAL A 34 -5.92 14.62 -1.88
C VAL A 34 -5.17 15.95 -1.84
N LEU A 35 -4.10 16.04 -1.07
CA LEU A 35 -3.30 17.26 -0.98
C LEU A 35 -2.74 17.66 -2.34
N PHE A 36 -2.27 16.70 -3.14
CA PHE A 36 -1.73 16.99 -4.48
C PHE A 36 -2.78 17.57 -5.43
N ILE A 37 -4.01 17.01 -5.43
CA ILE A 37 -5.10 17.48 -6.31
C ILE A 37 -5.54 18.91 -5.96
N PHE A 38 -5.59 19.24 -4.66
CA PHE A 38 -6.03 20.55 -4.19
C PHE A 38 -4.92 21.61 -4.11
N THR A 39 -3.66 21.21 -4.35
CA THR A 39 -2.54 22.16 -4.34
C THR A 39 -2.31 22.70 -5.76
N PRO A 40 -2.06 24.03 -5.94
CA PRO A 40 -1.72 24.57 -7.24
C PRO A 40 -0.55 23.84 -7.90
N ALA A 41 -0.66 23.57 -9.21
CA ALA A 41 0.37 22.89 -9.97
C ALA A 41 1.67 23.70 -9.97
N SER A 42 2.72 23.17 -9.37
CA SER A 42 4.05 23.78 -9.32
C SER A 42 5.12 22.68 -9.21
N ASN A 43 6.37 23.04 -9.54
CA ASN A 43 7.49 22.11 -9.37
C ASN A 43 7.65 21.65 -7.91
N ILE A 44 7.32 22.52 -6.96
CA ILE A 44 7.39 22.24 -5.52
C ILE A 44 6.29 21.24 -5.13
N SER A 45 5.05 21.46 -5.57
CA SER A 45 3.94 20.52 -5.26
C SER A 45 4.20 19.14 -5.85
N ALA A 46 4.70 19.07 -7.09
CA ALA A 46 5.07 17.81 -7.73
C ALA A 46 6.21 17.09 -7.00
N PHE A 47 7.23 17.84 -6.57
CA PHE A 47 8.34 17.27 -5.80
C PHE A 47 7.88 16.75 -4.43
N LEU A 48 7.08 17.51 -3.70
CA LEU A 48 6.56 17.12 -2.39
C LEU A 48 5.65 15.89 -2.50
N PHE A 49 4.79 15.84 -3.51
CA PHE A 49 3.98 14.67 -3.79
C PHE A 49 4.85 13.45 -4.12
N GLY A 50 5.81 13.58 -5.04
CA GLY A 50 6.72 12.50 -5.40
C GLY A 50 7.56 12.00 -4.22
N ALA A 51 7.99 12.91 -3.33
CA ALA A 51 8.72 12.57 -2.12
C ALA A 51 7.85 11.81 -1.10
N SER A 52 6.67 12.32 -0.79
CA SER A 52 5.74 11.71 0.18
C SER A 52 5.19 10.37 -0.34
N PHE A 53 4.72 10.35 -1.58
CA PHE A 53 4.18 9.14 -2.20
C PHE A 53 5.27 8.08 -2.41
N GLY A 54 6.48 8.50 -2.87
CA GLY A 54 7.62 7.61 -3.00
C GLY A 54 8.09 7.04 -1.67
N PHE A 55 8.06 7.82 -0.57
CA PHE A 55 8.35 7.31 0.77
C PHE A 55 7.38 6.20 1.19
N LEU A 56 6.09 6.33 0.86
CA LEU A 56 5.05 5.37 1.21
C LEU A 56 4.96 4.17 0.26
N TRP A 57 5.56 4.26 -0.94
CA TRP A 57 5.33 3.30 -2.03
C TRP A 57 5.71 1.86 -1.66
N LEU A 58 6.98 1.59 -1.38
CA LEU A 58 7.46 0.26 -0.97
C LEU A 58 7.39 0.01 0.55
N SER A 59 6.92 0.98 1.33
CA SER A 59 6.78 0.82 2.78
C SER A 59 5.78 -0.29 3.16
N THR A 60 4.88 -0.68 2.26
CA THR A 60 3.96 -1.80 2.47
C THR A 60 4.64 -3.17 2.40
N VAL A 61 5.75 -3.30 1.66
CA VAL A 61 6.42 -4.59 1.42
C VAL A 61 6.91 -5.25 2.72
N PRO A 62 7.70 -4.58 3.59
CA PRO A 62 8.15 -5.19 4.85
C PRO A 62 7.00 -5.52 5.80
N ALA A 63 5.99 -4.63 5.88
CA ALA A 63 4.84 -4.85 6.76
C ALA A 63 3.97 -6.01 6.27
N THR A 64 3.73 -6.14 4.96
CA THR A 64 2.95 -7.24 4.37
C THR A 64 3.65 -8.58 4.48
N SER A 65 4.94 -8.66 4.14
CA SER A 65 5.71 -9.90 4.31
C SER A 65 5.81 -10.29 5.79
N GLY A 66 5.97 -9.30 6.66
CA GLY A 66 6.02 -9.49 8.11
C GLY A 66 4.71 -10.03 8.69
N ILE A 67 3.54 -9.56 8.23
CA ILE A 67 2.25 -10.08 8.71
C ILE A 67 2.00 -11.51 8.20
N VAL A 68 2.36 -11.81 6.94
CA VAL A 68 2.27 -13.16 6.38
C VAL A 68 3.17 -14.14 7.16
N ALA A 69 4.42 -13.76 7.42
CA ALA A 69 5.34 -14.56 8.22
C ALA A 69 4.86 -14.76 9.65
N HIS A 70 4.25 -13.73 10.25
CA HIS A 70 3.73 -13.81 11.62
C HIS A 70 2.51 -14.73 11.75
N LEU A 71 1.60 -14.69 10.79
CA LEU A 71 0.37 -15.47 10.80
C LEU A 71 0.60 -16.93 10.43
N PHE A 72 1.42 -17.19 9.40
CA PHE A 72 1.55 -18.52 8.77
C PHE A 72 2.92 -19.17 8.97
N GLY A 73 3.85 -18.48 9.64
CA GLY A 73 5.22 -18.95 9.78
C GLY A 73 6.05 -18.74 8.53
N THR A 74 7.33 -19.12 8.60
CA THR A 74 8.30 -18.91 7.51
C THR A 74 8.35 -20.06 6.50
N LYS A 75 7.85 -21.25 6.85
CA LYS A 75 7.88 -22.47 6.01
C LYS A 75 7.25 -22.26 4.62
N TYR A 76 6.11 -21.58 4.57
CA TYR A 76 5.35 -21.33 3.34
C TYR A 76 5.37 -19.85 2.91
N LEU A 77 6.26 -19.04 3.49
CA LEU A 77 6.30 -17.60 3.26
C LEU A 77 6.44 -17.25 1.78
N GLY A 78 7.32 -17.95 1.05
CA GLY A 78 7.53 -17.69 -0.38
C GLY A 78 6.26 -17.89 -1.20
N LEU A 79 5.53 -19.00 -0.97
CA LEU A 79 4.28 -19.27 -1.68
C LEU A 79 3.19 -18.26 -1.33
N LEU A 80 2.95 -18.05 -0.04
CA LEU A 80 1.88 -17.16 0.42
C LEU A 80 2.15 -15.70 0.02
N TYR A 81 3.38 -15.25 0.18
CA TYR A 81 3.76 -13.91 -0.27
C TYR A 81 3.72 -13.77 -1.79
N GLY A 82 4.03 -14.84 -2.54
CA GLY A 82 3.86 -14.89 -3.99
C GLY A 82 2.41 -14.68 -4.43
N ILE A 83 1.44 -15.28 -3.72
CA ILE A 83 0.00 -15.07 -3.98
C ILE A 83 -0.39 -13.61 -3.69
N VAL A 84 0.07 -13.05 -2.59
CA VAL A 84 -0.16 -11.64 -2.25
C VAL A 84 0.45 -10.73 -3.33
N PHE A 85 1.66 -11.04 -3.78
CA PHE A 85 2.32 -10.26 -4.83
C PHE A 85 1.63 -10.38 -6.19
N LEU A 86 1.10 -11.57 -6.53
CA LEU A 86 0.29 -11.76 -7.74
C LEU A 86 -0.97 -10.88 -7.71
N SER A 87 -1.68 -10.81 -6.56
CA SER A 87 -2.85 -9.94 -6.43
C SER A 87 -2.48 -8.46 -6.59
N HIS A 88 -1.31 -8.05 -6.08
CA HIS A 88 -0.76 -6.70 -6.30
C HIS A 88 -0.50 -6.42 -7.79
N GLN A 89 0.07 -7.37 -8.53
CA GLN A 89 0.33 -7.21 -9.97
C GLN A 89 -0.96 -7.10 -10.78
N ILE A 90 -1.98 -7.90 -10.43
CA ILE A 90 -3.31 -7.79 -11.04
C ILE A 90 -3.91 -6.40 -10.77
N GLY A 91 -3.83 -5.90 -9.53
CA GLY A 91 -4.25 -4.55 -9.19
C GLY A 91 -3.50 -3.47 -9.96
N SER A 92 -2.19 -3.63 -10.14
CA SER A 92 -1.35 -2.70 -10.91
C SER A 92 -1.74 -2.66 -12.38
N PHE A 93 -2.06 -3.82 -12.99
CA PHE A 93 -2.58 -3.88 -14.35
C PHE A 93 -3.88 -3.10 -14.49
N PHE A 94 -4.85 -3.35 -13.63
CA PHE A 94 -6.13 -2.62 -13.67
C PHE A 94 -5.95 -1.13 -13.40
N GLY A 95 -5.06 -0.74 -12.49
CA GLY A 95 -4.75 0.67 -12.20
C GLY A 95 -4.22 1.41 -13.42
N ALA A 96 -3.26 0.82 -14.13
CA ALA A 96 -2.71 1.40 -15.36
C ALA A 96 -3.75 1.44 -16.49
N TYR A 97 -4.49 0.34 -16.69
CA TYR A 97 -5.53 0.25 -17.71
C TYR A 97 -6.66 1.26 -17.49
N LEU A 98 -7.20 1.34 -16.28
CA LEU A 98 -8.28 2.27 -15.95
C LEU A 98 -7.81 3.73 -16.03
N GLY A 99 -6.56 4.01 -15.64
CA GLY A 99 -5.97 5.35 -15.78
C GLY A 99 -5.95 5.81 -17.25
N GLY A 100 -5.49 4.96 -18.17
CA GLY A 100 -5.53 5.22 -19.60
C GLY A 100 -6.95 5.38 -20.14
N LEU A 101 -7.84 4.43 -19.78
CA LEU A 101 -9.25 4.45 -20.21
C LEU A 101 -9.98 5.73 -19.78
N PHE A 102 -9.80 6.18 -18.54
CA PHE A 102 -10.43 7.41 -18.07
C PHE A 102 -9.88 8.63 -18.80
N HIS A 103 -8.58 8.67 -19.09
CA HIS A 103 -8.00 9.74 -19.89
C HIS A 103 -8.59 9.77 -21.31
N ASP A 104 -8.70 8.60 -21.96
CA ASP A 104 -9.23 8.51 -23.33
C ASP A 104 -10.72 8.88 -23.41
N LEU A 105 -11.52 8.54 -22.39
CA LEU A 105 -12.95 8.83 -22.36
C LEU A 105 -13.29 10.26 -21.92
N TYR A 106 -12.54 10.82 -20.97
CA TYR A 106 -12.88 12.08 -20.31
C TYR A 106 -11.86 13.20 -20.54
N GLY A 107 -10.72 12.91 -21.18
CA GLY A 107 -9.65 13.87 -21.42
C GLY A 107 -8.89 14.30 -20.16
N SER A 108 -9.10 13.61 -19.03
CA SER A 108 -8.53 13.95 -17.73
C SER A 108 -8.22 12.69 -16.91
N TYR A 109 -7.25 12.79 -15.99
CA TYR A 109 -6.95 11.75 -15.00
C TYR A 109 -7.73 11.88 -13.68
N ASP A 110 -8.67 12.83 -13.56
CA ASP A 110 -9.37 13.12 -12.29
C ASP A 110 -10.09 11.90 -11.74
N TYR A 111 -10.77 11.14 -12.61
CA TYR A 111 -11.44 9.89 -12.21
C TYR A 111 -10.47 8.83 -11.70
N ALA A 112 -9.27 8.75 -12.28
CA ALA A 112 -8.22 7.85 -11.80
C ALA A 112 -7.74 8.25 -10.40
N TRP A 113 -7.57 9.55 -10.15
CA TRP A 113 -7.21 10.08 -8.83
C TRP A 113 -8.29 9.82 -7.79
N TYR A 114 -9.57 10.06 -8.13
CA TYR A 114 -10.68 9.78 -7.21
C TYR A 114 -10.78 8.29 -6.88
N LEU A 115 -10.62 7.43 -7.87
CA LEU A 115 -10.57 5.98 -7.67
C LEU A 115 -9.38 5.59 -6.75
N ALA A 116 -8.21 6.16 -6.97
CA ALA A 116 -7.03 5.90 -6.14
C ALA A 116 -7.23 6.32 -4.68
N ILE A 117 -7.90 7.47 -4.43
CA ILE A 117 -8.27 7.91 -3.08
C ILE A 117 -9.23 6.92 -2.44
N ALA A 118 -10.30 6.55 -3.16
CA ALA A 118 -11.31 5.61 -2.65
C ALA A 118 -10.68 4.25 -2.29
N LEU A 119 -9.82 3.70 -3.17
CA LEU A 119 -9.12 2.46 -2.92
C LEU A 119 -8.11 2.56 -1.77
N SER A 120 -7.46 3.71 -1.60
CA SER A 120 -6.55 3.94 -0.48
C SER A 120 -7.28 3.95 0.86
N ILE A 121 -8.44 4.60 0.94
CA ILE A 121 -9.29 4.62 2.14
C ILE A 121 -9.83 3.21 2.40
N PHE A 122 -10.34 2.53 1.38
CA PHE A 122 -10.83 1.15 1.49
C PHE A 122 -9.73 0.22 2.01
N ALA A 123 -8.52 0.31 1.43
CA ALA A 123 -7.38 -0.48 1.88
C ALA A 123 -7.01 -0.17 3.34
N ALA A 124 -7.02 1.10 3.76
CA ALA A 124 -6.76 1.47 5.15
C ALA A 124 -7.76 0.82 6.11
N ILE A 125 -9.04 0.82 5.75
CA ILE A 125 -10.13 0.26 6.59
C ILE A 125 -10.05 -1.27 6.65
N ILE A 126 -9.84 -1.94 5.51
CA ILE A 126 -9.87 -3.41 5.44
C ILE A 126 -8.70 -4.07 6.19
N HIS A 127 -7.62 -3.35 6.46
CA HIS A 127 -6.51 -3.86 7.26
C HIS A 127 -6.81 -3.87 8.78
N LEU A 128 -7.71 -3.03 9.27
CA LEU A 128 -7.98 -2.90 10.71
C LEU A 128 -8.54 -4.18 11.37
N PRO A 129 -9.49 -4.93 10.76
CA PRO A 129 -10.04 -6.13 11.37
C PRO A 129 -9.09 -7.33 11.36
N ILE A 130 -7.91 -7.26 10.72
CA ILE A 130 -6.95 -8.37 10.70
C ILE A 130 -6.54 -8.72 12.14
N LYS A 131 -6.70 -9.98 12.52
CA LYS A 131 -6.19 -10.52 13.79
C LYS A 131 -4.75 -10.97 13.59
N GLU A 132 -3.81 -10.36 14.32
CA GLU A 132 -2.39 -10.70 14.27
C GLU A 132 -2.07 -11.85 15.25
N GLU A 133 -2.81 -12.95 15.15
CA GLU A 133 -2.58 -14.16 15.95
C GLU A 133 -2.11 -15.29 15.02
N PRO A 134 -1.03 -16.00 15.36
CA PRO A 134 -0.56 -17.12 14.56
C PRO A 134 -1.62 -18.20 14.39
N VAL A 135 -1.74 -18.75 13.20
CA VAL A 135 -2.69 -19.83 12.90
C VAL A 135 -2.21 -21.11 13.59
N LEU A 136 -2.95 -21.57 14.59
CA LEU A 136 -2.58 -22.69 15.48
C LEU A 136 -2.30 -24.01 14.74
N ARG A 137 -2.94 -24.25 13.60
CA ARG A 137 -2.77 -25.48 12.80
C ARG A 137 -1.37 -25.66 12.19
N LEU A 138 -0.56 -24.61 12.18
CA LEU A 138 0.80 -24.63 11.60
C LEU A 138 1.90 -24.69 12.68
N LYS A 139 1.52 -24.75 13.98
CA LYS A 139 2.46 -24.85 15.10
C LYS A 139 2.90 -26.30 15.40
N THR A 140 2.31 -27.30 14.79
CA THR A 140 2.51 -28.73 15.12
C THR A 140 3.49 -29.45 14.18
N GLU A 141 4.19 -28.74 13.33
CA GLU A 141 5.28 -29.24 12.50
C GLU A 141 6.54 -28.35 12.76
#